data_166e75321e59768a81e07ec1c5477c3b
#
_entry.id   166e75321e59768a81e07ec1c5477c3b
#
_cell.length_a   1.000
_cell.length_b   1.000
_cell.length_c   1.000
_cell.angle_alpha   90.00
_cell.angle_beta   90.00
_cell.angle_gamma   90.00
#
_symmetry.space_group_name_H-M   'P 1'
#
loop_
_entity.id
_entity.type
_entity.pdbx_description
1 polymer ?
#
loop_
_entity_poly.entity_id
_entity_poly.type
_entity_poly.pdbx_seq_one_letter_code
_entity_poly.pdbx_strand_id
1 'polypeptide(L)'
;MEHLYDGVTFPEPENLLDWGPETNGRSFKGQPLEELVRRWKIASKDPDKWWCRYPGLPFSTEGMQRTTARRAAYQKLIRDYMRCGATVDDNIGKLLKTLDEMGIADNTIVVYVSDQGYFLGEHGFFDKRMFYEESARMPFVIRYPKKIPAGERLKDLILNVDFAPTLAEFAGVKMENVQGTSFVNNLEGKTPPDWRKEIYYRYWTNHAIRPAHFAIRSDRYKLIFYYAQNLDMTDTGNFEFTPSWDFYDLQNDPHENHNAYNDPKYAPVIKQMKKQLLNLRKEVGDTDEKYPEMQELLEKYYNKDMR
;
A
#
# COMPACT_ATOMS: atom_id res chain seq x y z
N MET A 1 11.67 -15.77 20.63
CA MET A 1 11.42 -15.26 19.26
C MET A 1 12.71 -14.89 18.50
N GLU A 2 13.77 -14.50 19.17
CA GLU A 2 15.03 -14.06 18.53
C GLU A 2 15.64 -15.12 17.58
N HIS A 3 15.57 -16.40 17.94
CA HIS A 3 16.07 -17.52 17.13
C HIS A 3 15.01 -18.22 16.27
N LEU A 4 13.78 -17.70 16.27
CA LEU A 4 12.73 -18.26 15.43
C LEU A 4 13.13 -18.07 13.95
N TYR A 5 12.97 -19.12 13.16
CA TYR A 5 13.34 -19.17 11.74
C TYR A 5 14.86 -19.12 11.45
N ASP A 6 15.74 -19.38 12.45
CA ASP A 6 17.16 -19.61 12.15
C ASP A 6 17.30 -20.82 11.22
N GLY A 7 18.13 -20.68 10.17
CA GLY A 7 18.31 -21.72 9.14
C GLY A 7 17.17 -21.87 8.13
N VAL A 8 16.06 -21.15 8.29
CA VAL A 8 14.96 -21.18 7.30
C VAL A 8 15.30 -20.26 6.12
N THR A 9 15.13 -20.79 4.92
CA THR A 9 15.14 -20.00 3.67
C THR A 9 13.69 -19.75 3.26
N PHE A 10 13.31 -18.49 3.18
CA PHE A 10 11.98 -18.07 2.75
C PHE A 10 11.88 -18.06 1.21
N PRO A 11 10.70 -18.42 0.64
CA PRO A 11 10.46 -18.28 -0.79
C PRO A 11 10.60 -16.82 -1.23
N GLU A 12 11.17 -16.63 -2.40
CA GLU A 12 11.37 -15.29 -2.98
C GLU A 12 10.12 -14.86 -3.76
N PRO A 13 9.71 -13.56 -3.71
CA PRO A 13 8.77 -13.02 -4.66
C PRO A 13 9.30 -13.19 -6.09
N GLU A 14 8.41 -13.45 -7.05
CA GLU A 14 8.81 -13.66 -8.45
C GLU A 14 9.53 -12.44 -9.05
N ASN A 15 9.18 -11.23 -8.57
CA ASN A 15 9.73 -9.95 -8.99
C ASN A 15 10.77 -9.36 -8.03
N LEU A 16 11.34 -10.19 -7.13
CA LEU A 16 12.45 -9.75 -6.25
C LEU A 16 13.62 -9.14 -7.04
N LEU A 17 13.91 -9.68 -8.22
CA LEU A 17 14.99 -9.22 -9.08
C LEU A 17 14.54 -8.21 -10.15
N ASP A 18 13.44 -7.53 -9.92
CA ASP A 18 13.06 -6.36 -10.71
C ASP A 18 14.04 -5.20 -10.46
N TRP A 19 14.62 -4.67 -11.53
CA TRP A 19 15.66 -3.64 -11.47
C TRP A 19 15.16 -2.24 -11.83
N GLY A 20 13.87 -2.09 -12.11
CA GLY A 20 13.27 -0.80 -12.34
C GLY A 20 12.77 -0.54 -13.76
N PRO A 21 12.67 0.73 -14.16
CA PRO A 21 12.03 1.14 -15.42
C PRO A 21 12.50 0.42 -16.67
N GLU A 22 13.77 0.01 -16.70
CA GLU A 22 14.38 -0.69 -17.84
C GLU A 22 13.84 -2.11 -18.03
N THR A 23 13.31 -2.72 -16.97
CA THR A 23 12.83 -4.11 -16.99
C THR A 23 11.33 -4.25 -17.14
N ASN A 24 10.55 -3.29 -16.64
CA ASN A 24 9.08 -3.40 -16.57
C ASN A 24 8.33 -2.15 -17.06
N GLY A 25 9.03 -1.13 -17.52
CA GLY A 25 8.45 0.10 -18.06
C GLY A 25 7.78 1.02 -17.02
N ARG A 26 7.90 0.74 -15.71
CA ARG A 26 7.38 1.64 -14.68
C ARG A 26 8.07 3.00 -14.70
N SER A 27 7.38 4.03 -14.25
CA SER A 27 7.82 5.42 -14.39
C SER A 27 8.94 5.84 -13.43
N PHE A 28 9.28 5.04 -12.41
CA PHE A 28 10.23 5.43 -11.36
C PHE A 28 11.04 4.24 -10.83
N LYS A 29 12.14 4.53 -10.12
CA LYS A 29 13.03 3.48 -9.60
C LYS A 29 12.46 2.72 -8.40
N GLY A 30 11.67 3.39 -7.56
CA GLY A 30 11.14 2.83 -6.32
C GLY A 30 12.14 2.84 -5.17
N GLN A 31 11.83 2.13 -4.10
CA GLN A 31 12.62 2.06 -2.86
C GLN A 31 13.27 0.67 -2.72
N PRO A 32 14.43 0.43 -3.35
CA PRO A 32 15.00 -0.89 -3.45
C PRO A 32 15.64 -1.37 -2.14
N LEU A 33 15.75 -2.68 -1.99
CA LEU A 33 16.38 -3.35 -0.83
C LEU A 33 17.81 -2.87 -0.58
N GLU A 34 18.53 -2.44 -1.60
CA GLU A 34 19.87 -1.85 -1.46
C GLU A 34 19.87 -0.60 -0.58
N GLU A 35 18.82 0.20 -0.64
CA GLU A 35 18.65 1.36 0.23
C GLU A 35 18.47 0.93 1.71
N LEU A 36 17.77 -0.16 1.96
CA LEU A 36 17.65 -0.75 3.30
C LEU A 36 19.01 -1.24 3.82
N VAL A 37 19.79 -1.92 3.00
CA VAL A 37 21.16 -2.34 3.34
C VAL A 37 22.03 -1.13 3.69
N ARG A 38 21.93 -0.04 2.94
CA ARG A 38 22.61 1.21 3.25
C ARG A 38 22.23 1.76 4.62
N ARG A 39 20.94 1.71 4.98
CA ARG A 39 20.45 2.13 6.31
C ARG A 39 21.00 1.21 7.40
N TRP A 40 21.04 -0.08 7.22
CA TRP A 40 21.65 -1.02 8.16
C TRP A 40 23.15 -0.75 8.38
N LYS A 41 23.87 -0.42 7.30
CA LYS A 41 25.29 -0.04 7.40
C LYS A 41 25.50 1.25 8.20
N ILE A 42 24.61 2.24 8.06
CA ILE A 42 24.63 3.47 8.87
C ILE A 42 24.30 3.14 10.33
N ALA A 43 23.26 2.37 10.58
CA ALA A 43 22.86 1.95 11.93
C ALA A 43 23.94 1.19 12.68
N SER A 44 24.71 0.36 11.96
CA SER A 44 25.84 -0.38 12.55
C SER A 44 26.99 0.55 13.03
N LYS A 45 27.07 1.77 12.44
CA LYS A 45 28.10 2.78 12.81
C LYS A 45 27.60 3.79 13.83
N ASP A 46 26.30 4.00 13.88
CA ASP A 46 25.66 5.00 14.73
C ASP A 46 24.34 4.42 15.28
N PRO A 47 24.43 3.57 16.32
CA PRO A 47 23.27 2.89 16.90
C PRO A 47 22.26 3.83 17.55
N ASP A 48 22.65 5.10 17.82
CA ASP A 48 21.77 6.08 18.45
C ASP A 48 20.76 6.70 17.46
N LYS A 49 20.98 6.53 16.16
CA LYS A 49 20.00 6.91 15.15
C LYS A 49 18.78 5.98 15.19
N TRP A 50 17.76 6.37 15.92
CA TRP A 50 16.53 5.60 16.16
C TRP A 50 15.89 5.02 14.90
N TRP A 51 15.90 5.74 13.79
CA TRP A 51 15.32 5.34 12.51
C TRP A 51 16.15 4.27 11.78
N CYS A 52 17.31 3.94 12.28
CA CYS A 52 18.20 2.90 11.74
C CYS A 52 18.32 1.66 12.65
N ARG A 53 17.59 1.58 13.76
CA ARG A 53 17.66 0.45 14.69
C ARG A 53 16.94 -0.77 14.12
N TYR A 54 17.74 -1.74 13.71
CA TYR A 54 17.24 -3.03 13.25
C TYR A 54 17.88 -4.15 14.06
N PRO A 55 17.14 -5.25 14.35
CA PRO A 55 17.71 -6.40 15.04
C PRO A 55 18.76 -7.10 14.18
N GLY A 56 19.68 -7.82 14.83
CA GLY A 56 20.67 -8.65 14.14
C GLY A 56 21.67 -7.86 13.30
N LEU A 57 22.08 -6.66 13.73
CA LEU A 57 23.18 -5.91 13.14
C LEU A 57 24.50 -6.22 13.87
N PRO A 58 25.67 -6.12 13.21
CA PRO A 58 25.86 -5.67 11.82
C PRO A 58 25.43 -6.69 10.76
N PHE A 59 24.96 -6.20 9.60
CA PHE A 59 24.69 -6.98 8.41
C PHE A 59 25.38 -6.32 7.21
N SER A 60 26.06 -7.12 6.38
CA SER A 60 26.80 -6.61 5.24
C SER A 60 26.57 -7.50 4.01
N THR A 61 26.48 -6.88 2.86
CA THR A 61 26.50 -7.52 1.53
C THR A 61 27.75 -7.18 0.76
N GLU A 62 28.78 -6.68 1.43
CA GLU A 62 30.04 -6.26 0.81
C GLU A 62 30.75 -7.45 0.14
N GLY A 63 31.25 -7.26 -1.07
CA GLY A 63 31.86 -8.32 -1.86
C GLY A 63 30.89 -9.26 -2.58
N MET A 64 29.58 -9.16 -2.34
CA MET A 64 28.58 -9.96 -3.04
C MET A 64 28.24 -9.39 -4.41
N GLN A 65 27.94 -10.26 -5.37
CA GLN A 65 27.31 -9.84 -6.60
C GLN A 65 25.92 -9.26 -6.35
N ARG A 66 25.46 -8.35 -7.21
CA ARG A 66 24.22 -7.59 -7.05
C ARG A 66 22.98 -8.45 -6.73
N THR A 67 22.79 -9.52 -7.47
CA THR A 67 21.67 -10.46 -7.28
C THR A 67 21.76 -11.19 -5.95
N THR A 68 22.95 -11.68 -5.59
CA THR A 68 23.21 -12.37 -4.30
C THR A 68 23.00 -11.41 -3.14
N ALA A 69 23.47 -10.17 -3.26
CA ALA A 69 23.30 -9.13 -2.24
C ALA A 69 21.82 -8.83 -1.96
N ARG A 70 21.00 -8.70 -3.05
CA ARG A 70 19.55 -8.46 -2.91
C ARG A 70 18.84 -9.64 -2.26
N ARG A 71 19.15 -10.86 -2.63
CA ARG A 71 18.63 -12.08 -2.00
C ARG A 71 18.98 -12.17 -0.52
N ALA A 72 20.23 -11.87 -0.17
CA ALA A 72 20.65 -11.85 1.23
C ALA A 72 19.91 -10.79 2.04
N ALA A 73 19.72 -9.58 1.48
CA ALA A 73 18.94 -8.51 2.09
C ALA A 73 17.47 -8.91 2.28
N TYR A 74 16.87 -9.54 1.28
CA TYR A 74 15.51 -10.08 1.37
C TYR A 74 15.37 -11.11 2.48
N GLN A 75 16.25 -12.12 2.53
CA GLN A 75 16.21 -13.17 3.56
C GLN A 75 16.34 -12.60 4.97
N LYS A 76 17.16 -11.56 5.15
CA LYS A 76 17.23 -10.86 6.43
C LYS A 76 15.94 -10.12 6.74
N LEU A 77 15.43 -9.30 5.81
CA LEU A 77 14.20 -8.51 6.00
C LEU A 77 13.02 -9.42 6.37
N ILE A 78 12.77 -10.45 5.56
CA ILE A 78 11.60 -11.32 5.76
C ILE A 78 11.69 -12.10 7.06
N ARG A 79 12.88 -12.59 7.44
CA ARG A 79 13.06 -13.30 8.71
C ARG A 79 12.79 -12.40 9.90
N ASP A 80 13.31 -11.19 9.91
CA ASP A 80 13.10 -10.24 11.00
C ASP A 80 11.61 -9.82 11.08
N TYR A 81 10.98 -9.58 9.92
CA TYR A 81 9.55 -9.27 9.84
C TYR A 81 8.69 -10.41 10.40
N MET A 82 8.96 -11.66 10.01
CA MET A 82 8.22 -12.84 10.47
C MET A 82 8.40 -13.10 11.97
N ARG A 83 9.55 -12.79 12.54
CA ARG A 83 9.78 -12.84 14.00
C ARG A 83 8.90 -11.84 14.75
N CYS A 84 8.80 -10.61 14.23
CA CYS A 84 7.88 -9.61 14.77
C CYS A 84 6.43 -10.07 14.65
N GLY A 85 6.04 -10.58 13.48
CA GLY A 85 4.71 -11.11 13.22
C GLY A 85 4.32 -12.23 14.18
N ALA A 86 5.21 -13.19 14.43
CA ALA A 86 4.97 -14.28 15.38
C ALA A 86 4.75 -13.75 16.82
N THR A 87 5.47 -12.71 17.21
CA THR A 87 5.25 -12.07 18.53
C THR A 87 3.89 -11.40 18.63
N VAL A 88 3.45 -10.76 17.54
CA VAL A 88 2.11 -10.14 17.47
C VAL A 88 1.03 -11.22 17.55
N ASP A 89 1.18 -12.31 16.80
CA ASP A 89 0.25 -13.45 16.78
C ASP A 89 0.06 -14.06 18.18
N ASP A 90 1.15 -14.35 18.88
CA ASP A 90 1.11 -14.84 20.26
C ASP A 90 0.32 -13.90 21.19
N ASN A 91 0.49 -12.61 21.06
CA ASN A 91 -0.21 -11.62 21.91
C ASN A 91 -1.68 -11.47 21.53
N ILE A 92 -2.03 -11.59 20.26
CA ILE A 92 -3.44 -11.66 19.82
C ILE A 92 -4.10 -12.90 20.42
N GLY A 93 -3.43 -14.06 20.37
CA GLY A 93 -3.93 -15.28 20.99
C GLY A 93 -4.24 -15.13 22.48
N LYS A 94 -3.35 -14.46 23.24
CA LYS A 94 -3.59 -14.15 24.66
C LYS A 94 -4.78 -13.24 24.87
N LEU A 95 -4.93 -12.20 24.03
CA LEU A 95 -6.06 -11.28 24.09
C LEU A 95 -7.38 -12.00 23.85
N LEU A 96 -7.47 -12.82 22.82
CA LEU A 96 -8.66 -13.61 22.51
C LEU A 96 -9.04 -14.54 23.67
N LYS A 97 -8.05 -15.25 24.22
CA LYS A 97 -8.25 -16.13 25.39
C LYS A 97 -8.78 -15.34 26.59
N THR A 98 -8.27 -14.13 26.85
CA THR A 98 -8.76 -13.27 27.95
C THR A 98 -10.24 -12.91 27.74
N LEU A 99 -10.67 -12.59 26.51
CA LEU A 99 -12.08 -12.29 26.23
C LEU A 99 -12.99 -13.51 26.49
N ASP A 100 -12.52 -14.71 26.15
CA ASP A 100 -13.23 -15.97 26.41
C ASP A 100 -13.33 -16.24 27.91
N GLU A 101 -12.24 -16.10 28.67
CA GLU A 101 -12.20 -16.27 30.13
C GLU A 101 -13.09 -15.28 30.86
N MET A 102 -13.24 -14.07 30.36
CA MET A 102 -14.14 -13.05 30.88
C MET A 102 -15.62 -13.28 30.50
N GLY A 103 -15.92 -14.19 29.60
CA GLY A 103 -17.27 -14.47 29.10
C GLY A 103 -17.86 -13.33 28.24
N ILE A 104 -17.03 -12.46 27.66
CA ILE A 104 -17.47 -11.30 26.85
C ILE A 104 -17.16 -11.43 25.37
N ALA A 105 -16.51 -12.50 24.94
CA ALA A 105 -16.02 -12.70 23.57
C ALA A 105 -17.13 -12.53 22.51
N ASP A 106 -18.33 -13.06 22.76
CA ASP A 106 -19.46 -12.97 21.83
C ASP A 106 -20.04 -11.55 21.70
N ASN A 107 -19.80 -10.69 22.68
CA ASN A 107 -20.28 -9.32 22.71
C ASN A 107 -19.15 -8.29 22.47
N THR A 108 -18.03 -8.74 21.96
CA THR A 108 -16.86 -7.88 21.67
C THR A 108 -16.55 -7.93 20.18
N ILE A 109 -16.43 -6.75 19.58
CA ILE A 109 -15.92 -6.61 18.20
C ILE A 109 -14.40 -6.64 18.29
N VAL A 110 -13.78 -7.61 17.65
CA VAL A 110 -12.32 -7.69 17.53
C VAL A 110 -11.94 -7.39 16.10
N VAL A 111 -11.09 -6.39 15.91
CA VAL A 111 -10.58 -5.99 14.59
C VAL A 111 -9.06 -6.09 14.58
N TYR A 112 -8.52 -6.84 13.63
CA TYR A 112 -7.10 -6.84 13.29
C TYR A 112 -6.92 -6.16 11.95
N VAL A 113 -6.19 -5.07 11.93
CA VAL A 113 -6.01 -4.23 10.73
C VAL A 113 -4.66 -3.53 10.79
N SER A 114 -4.11 -3.20 9.61
CA SER A 114 -2.98 -2.28 9.47
C SER A 114 -3.44 -0.94 8.91
N ASP A 115 -2.63 0.10 9.06
CA ASP A 115 -2.82 1.41 8.44
C ASP A 115 -2.58 1.36 6.92
N GLN A 116 -1.76 0.42 6.45
CA GLN A 116 -1.40 0.18 5.04
C GLN A 116 -0.75 -1.20 4.87
N GLY A 117 -0.48 -1.56 3.60
CA GLY A 117 0.36 -2.70 3.26
C GLY A 117 1.87 -2.41 3.40
N TYR A 118 2.71 -3.36 2.96
CA TYR A 118 4.16 -3.28 3.08
C TYR A 118 4.84 -4.17 2.04
N PHE A 119 5.87 -3.66 1.35
CA PHE A 119 6.70 -4.47 0.46
C PHE A 119 7.68 -5.32 1.26
N LEU A 120 7.62 -6.60 1.04
CA LEU A 120 8.53 -7.59 1.62
C LEU A 120 9.40 -8.24 0.54
N GLY A 121 9.93 -7.42 -0.36
CA GLY A 121 10.82 -7.86 -1.44
C GLY A 121 10.18 -7.82 -2.82
N GLU A 122 8.86 -7.71 -2.92
CA GLU A 122 8.17 -7.54 -4.21
C GLU A 122 8.71 -6.30 -4.92
N HIS A 123 8.86 -6.38 -6.25
CA HIS A 123 9.52 -5.36 -7.09
C HIS A 123 10.96 -5.03 -6.67
N GLY A 124 11.58 -5.87 -5.84
CA GLY A 124 12.86 -5.58 -5.20
C GLY A 124 12.78 -4.47 -4.15
N PHE A 125 11.58 -4.13 -3.67
CA PHE A 125 11.34 -3.04 -2.73
C PHE A 125 11.25 -3.48 -1.27
N PHE A 126 11.29 -2.50 -0.40
CA PHE A 126 10.89 -2.57 1.01
C PHE A 126 10.09 -1.32 1.38
N ASP A 127 9.46 -1.33 2.58
CA ASP A 127 8.66 -0.20 3.07
C ASP A 127 7.31 -0.11 2.30
N LYS A 128 6.83 1.06 1.93
CA LYS A 128 5.47 1.34 1.49
C LYS A 128 5.42 2.61 0.65
N ARG A 129 4.26 3.22 0.47
CA ARG A 129 3.97 4.55 -0.11
C ARG A 129 3.62 4.55 -1.59
N MET A 130 4.18 3.64 -2.37
CA MET A 130 3.82 3.50 -3.77
C MET A 130 2.50 2.73 -3.89
N PHE A 131 1.62 3.14 -4.80
CA PHE A 131 0.27 2.57 -4.90
C PHE A 131 0.23 1.23 -5.66
N TYR A 132 1.09 0.28 -5.26
CA TYR A 132 1.03 -1.13 -5.64
C TYR A 132 0.15 -1.90 -4.64
N GLU A 133 -0.37 -3.07 -5.04
CA GLU A 133 -1.24 -3.88 -4.17
C GLU A 133 -0.56 -4.19 -2.83
N GLU A 134 0.73 -4.52 -2.83
CA GLU A 134 1.48 -4.84 -1.61
C GLU A 134 1.52 -3.68 -0.60
N SER A 135 1.56 -2.46 -1.08
CA SER A 135 1.60 -1.24 -0.24
C SER A 135 0.22 -0.68 0.07
N ALA A 136 -0.73 -0.81 -0.85
CA ALA A 136 -2.07 -0.24 -0.72
C ALA A 136 -3.04 -1.17 0.01
N ARG A 137 -2.89 -2.49 -0.18
CA ARG A 137 -3.79 -3.49 0.39
C ARG A 137 -3.33 -3.89 1.79
N MET A 138 -4.04 -3.40 2.79
CA MET A 138 -3.78 -3.76 4.19
C MET A 138 -4.53 -5.04 4.59
N PRO A 139 -4.01 -5.85 5.53
CA PRO A 139 -4.78 -6.91 6.15
C PRO A 139 -5.97 -6.31 6.91
N PHE A 140 -7.14 -6.95 6.80
CA PHE A 140 -8.32 -6.61 7.57
C PHE A 140 -9.06 -7.90 7.96
N VAL A 141 -9.18 -8.14 9.26
CA VAL A 141 -9.95 -9.24 9.82
C VAL A 141 -10.84 -8.70 10.92
N ILE A 142 -12.12 -9.02 10.89
CA ILE A 142 -13.09 -8.63 11.91
C ILE A 142 -13.85 -9.84 12.43
N ARG A 143 -14.05 -9.89 13.74
CA ARG A 143 -14.87 -10.89 14.43
C ARG A 143 -15.90 -10.21 15.28
N TYR A 144 -17.17 -10.54 15.08
CA TYR A 144 -18.29 -10.18 15.95
C TYR A 144 -19.38 -11.24 15.85
N PRO A 145 -19.34 -12.31 16.66
CA PRO A 145 -20.19 -13.50 16.51
C PRO A 145 -21.70 -13.19 16.49
N LYS A 146 -22.14 -12.13 17.15
CA LYS A 146 -23.57 -11.75 17.19
C LYS A 146 -24.11 -11.28 15.85
N LYS A 147 -23.26 -10.78 14.92
CA LYS A 147 -23.75 -10.13 13.70
C LYS A 147 -22.98 -10.56 12.45
N ILE A 148 -21.72 -10.97 12.57
CA ILE A 148 -20.87 -11.28 11.43
C ILE A 148 -20.74 -12.80 11.32
N PRO A 149 -21.18 -13.42 10.20
CA PRO A 149 -20.99 -14.85 9.95
C PRO A 149 -19.51 -15.23 9.96
N ALA A 150 -19.22 -16.42 10.49
CA ALA A 150 -17.85 -16.94 10.54
C ALA A 150 -17.41 -17.47 9.17
N GLY A 151 -16.13 -17.28 8.83
CA GLY A 151 -15.49 -17.85 7.64
C GLY A 151 -15.74 -17.10 6.34
N GLU A 152 -16.44 -15.99 6.38
CA GLU A 152 -16.71 -15.17 5.18
C GLU A 152 -15.45 -14.47 4.68
N ARG A 153 -15.36 -14.35 3.34
CA ARG A 153 -14.32 -13.59 2.65
C ARG A 153 -14.98 -12.60 1.70
N LEU A 154 -14.95 -11.34 2.08
CA LEU A 154 -15.50 -10.25 1.27
C LEU A 154 -14.47 -9.79 0.23
N LYS A 155 -14.97 -9.43 -0.95
CA LYS A 155 -14.16 -8.86 -2.04
C LYS A 155 -14.44 -7.37 -2.28
N ASP A 156 -15.35 -6.82 -1.49
CA ASP A 156 -15.75 -5.42 -1.59
C ASP A 156 -14.57 -4.48 -1.33
N LEU A 157 -14.52 -3.39 -2.06
CA LEU A 157 -13.53 -2.35 -1.84
C LEU A 157 -13.86 -1.58 -0.56
N ILE A 158 -13.09 -1.81 0.49
CA ILE A 158 -13.20 -1.16 1.79
C ILE A 158 -11.99 -0.24 1.97
N LEU A 159 -12.22 0.95 2.51
CA LEU A 159 -11.19 1.94 2.80
C LEU A 159 -11.04 2.13 4.31
N ASN A 160 -9.87 2.60 4.75
CA ASN A 160 -9.65 2.92 6.16
C ASN A 160 -10.59 4.03 6.69
N VAL A 161 -11.04 4.94 5.84
CA VAL A 161 -12.05 5.95 6.20
C VAL A 161 -13.43 5.36 6.54
N ASP A 162 -13.70 4.11 6.15
CA ASP A 162 -14.95 3.40 6.41
C ASP A 162 -15.01 2.77 7.81
N PHE A 163 -13.87 2.63 8.48
CA PHE A 163 -13.81 1.93 9.77
C PHE A 163 -14.59 2.68 10.86
N ALA A 164 -14.39 3.99 10.95
CA ALA A 164 -15.07 4.79 11.97
C ALA A 164 -16.60 4.76 11.84
N PRO A 165 -17.23 5.05 10.68
CA PRO A 165 -18.67 4.95 10.54
C PRO A 165 -19.21 3.53 10.74
N THR A 166 -18.44 2.48 10.39
CA THR A 166 -18.85 1.09 10.61
C THR A 166 -18.88 0.73 12.10
N LEU A 167 -17.85 1.11 12.85
CA LEU A 167 -17.81 0.87 14.30
C LEU A 167 -18.86 1.69 15.04
N ALA A 168 -19.12 2.92 14.60
CA ALA A 168 -20.19 3.75 15.16
C ALA A 168 -21.57 3.13 14.91
N GLU A 169 -21.85 2.59 13.73
CA GLU A 169 -23.09 1.91 13.42
C GLU A 169 -23.30 0.66 14.31
N PHE A 170 -22.26 -0.15 14.52
CA PHE A 170 -22.34 -1.27 15.48
C PHE A 170 -22.64 -0.80 16.91
N ALA A 171 -22.19 0.39 17.28
CA ALA A 171 -22.49 1.02 18.57
C ALA A 171 -23.86 1.72 18.62
N GLY A 172 -24.63 1.72 17.53
CA GLY A 172 -25.92 2.40 17.42
C GLY A 172 -25.80 3.93 17.31
N VAL A 173 -24.64 4.44 16.91
CA VAL A 173 -24.35 5.86 16.73
C VAL A 173 -24.23 6.19 15.25
N LYS A 174 -24.91 7.25 14.80
CA LYS A 174 -24.74 7.80 13.46
C LYS A 174 -23.64 8.87 13.49
N MET A 175 -22.62 8.70 12.65
CA MET A 175 -21.62 9.74 12.43
C MET A 175 -22.04 10.67 11.30
N GLU A 176 -21.83 11.97 11.48
CA GLU A 176 -22.07 13.01 10.48
C GLU A 176 -20.74 13.58 9.99
N ASN A 177 -20.74 14.16 8.79
CA ASN A 177 -19.55 14.79 8.17
C ASN A 177 -18.34 13.86 8.02
N VAL A 178 -18.57 12.61 7.64
CA VAL A 178 -17.54 11.60 7.37
C VAL A 178 -17.45 11.33 5.86
N GLN A 179 -16.25 11.08 5.37
CA GLN A 179 -16.03 10.68 3.97
C GLN A 179 -16.23 9.18 3.74
N GLY A 180 -16.09 8.37 4.79
CA GLY A 180 -16.28 6.92 4.73
C GLY A 180 -17.74 6.51 4.73
N THR A 181 -17.99 5.27 4.29
CA THR A 181 -19.31 4.63 4.29
C THR A 181 -19.26 3.39 5.16
N SER A 182 -20.24 3.22 6.05
CA SER A 182 -20.35 2.00 6.84
C SER A 182 -20.54 0.77 5.95
N PHE A 183 -19.79 -0.29 6.24
CA PHE A 183 -19.88 -1.58 5.56
C PHE A 183 -20.44 -2.70 6.43
N VAL A 184 -21.28 -2.36 7.41
CA VAL A 184 -21.98 -3.36 8.25
C VAL A 184 -22.78 -4.34 7.39
N ASN A 185 -23.52 -3.84 6.40
CA ASN A 185 -24.31 -4.70 5.50
C ASN A 185 -23.41 -5.68 4.72
N ASN A 186 -22.25 -5.24 4.26
CA ASN A 186 -21.28 -6.11 3.57
C ASN A 186 -20.80 -7.22 4.51
N LEU A 187 -20.49 -6.88 5.76
CA LEU A 187 -20.07 -7.85 6.79
C LEU A 187 -21.17 -8.86 7.13
N GLU A 188 -22.44 -8.49 6.97
CA GLU A 188 -23.60 -9.38 7.14
C GLU A 188 -23.94 -10.18 5.85
N GLY A 189 -23.09 -10.11 4.82
CA GLY A 189 -23.30 -10.79 3.54
C GLY A 189 -24.33 -10.14 2.61
N LYS A 190 -24.60 -8.85 2.80
CA LYS A 190 -25.62 -8.07 2.04
C LYS A 190 -24.99 -6.84 1.41
N THR A 191 -24.02 -7.01 0.52
CA THR A 191 -23.39 -5.88 -0.18
C THR A 191 -24.43 -5.04 -0.90
N PRO A 192 -24.53 -3.73 -0.64
CA PRO A 192 -25.43 -2.83 -1.36
C PRO A 192 -25.10 -2.82 -2.86
N PRO A 193 -26.11 -2.78 -3.77
CA PRO A 193 -25.87 -2.81 -5.23
C PRO A 193 -25.13 -1.57 -5.74
N ASP A 194 -25.19 -0.47 -5.02
CA ASP A 194 -24.50 0.80 -5.26
C ASP A 194 -23.19 0.92 -4.52
N TRP A 195 -22.68 -0.17 -3.91
CA TRP A 195 -21.38 -0.16 -3.27
C TRP A 195 -20.30 0.25 -4.26
N ARG A 196 -19.28 1.00 -3.77
CA ARG A 196 -18.21 1.54 -4.60
C ARG A 196 -17.49 0.46 -5.40
N LYS A 197 -17.17 0.82 -6.64
CA LYS A 197 -16.42 -0.05 -7.58
C LYS A 197 -15.02 0.49 -7.86
N GLU A 198 -14.73 1.66 -7.35
CA GLU A 198 -13.48 2.39 -7.56
C GLU A 198 -13.04 3.08 -6.28
N ILE A 199 -11.75 3.23 -6.12
CA ILE A 199 -11.14 3.96 -5.00
C ILE A 199 -10.16 5.00 -5.51
N TYR A 200 -10.07 6.10 -4.77
CA TYR A 200 -9.08 7.15 -4.94
C TYR A 200 -7.95 6.98 -3.95
N TYR A 201 -6.72 7.25 -4.40
CA TYR A 201 -5.52 7.28 -3.56
C TYR A 201 -4.69 8.50 -3.88
N ARG A 202 -4.03 9.10 -2.88
CA ARG A 202 -3.03 10.14 -3.07
C ARG A 202 -1.86 9.99 -2.12
N TYR A 203 -0.65 10.16 -2.66
CA TYR A 203 0.58 10.31 -1.92
C TYR A 203 1.18 11.69 -2.18
N TRP A 204 1.31 12.49 -1.12
CA TRP A 204 1.65 13.90 -1.22
C TRP A 204 3.14 14.18 -1.28
N THR A 205 3.95 13.38 -0.57
CA THR A 205 5.39 13.62 -0.44
C THR A 205 6.13 13.31 -1.74
N ASN A 206 6.84 14.29 -2.30
CA ASN A 206 7.67 14.07 -3.47
C ASN A 206 9.11 13.74 -3.08
N HIS A 207 9.66 12.66 -3.61
CA HIS A 207 11.04 12.23 -3.39
C HIS A 207 11.57 11.49 -4.62
N ALA A 208 12.89 11.53 -4.88
CA ALA A 208 13.52 10.92 -6.05
C ALA A 208 13.16 9.44 -6.30
N ILE A 209 12.93 8.68 -5.24
CA ILE A 209 12.56 7.26 -5.32
C ILE A 209 11.07 7.00 -5.03
N ARG A 210 10.31 8.03 -4.70
CA ARG A 210 8.88 7.99 -4.36
C ARG A 210 8.22 9.27 -4.82
N PRO A 211 7.97 9.43 -6.12
CA PRO A 211 7.36 10.65 -6.63
C PRO A 211 5.92 10.81 -6.12
N ALA A 212 5.53 12.04 -5.85
CA ALA A 212 4.16 12.38 -5.48
C ALA A 212 3.20 11.96 -6.59
N HIS A 213 2.08 11.32 -6.22
CA HIS A 213 1.15 10.75 -7.18
C HIS A 213 -0.27 10.68 -6.64
N PHE A 214 -1.22 10.57 -7.55
CA PHE A 214 -2.58 10.16 -7.24
C PHE A 214 -3.07 9.09 -8.23
N ALA A 215 -4.07 8.33 -7.83
CA ALA A 215 -4.44 7.13 -8.55
C ALA A 215 -5.93 6.78 -8.40
N ILE A 216 -6.40 5.98 -9.33
CA ILE A 216 -7.67 5.25 -9.27
C ILE A 216 -7.41 3.75 -9.38
N ARG A 217 -8.12 2.95 -8.59
CA ARG A 217 -8.13 1.50 -8.66
C ARG A 217 -9.58 1.02 -8.70
N SER A 218 -9.91 0.20 -9.68
CA SER A 218 -11.13 -0.59 -9.77
C SER A 218 -10.85 -2.06 -9.48
N ASP A 219 -11.84 -2.94 -9.54
CA ASP A 219 -11.62 -4.39 -9.32
C ASP A 219 -10.58 -4.99 -10.28
N ARG A 220 -10.46 -4.45 -11.48
CA ARG A 220 -9.57 -4.99 -12.50
C ARG A 220 -8.41 -4.09 -12.84
N TYR A 221 -8.59 -2.78 -12.84
CA TYR A 221 -7.60 -1.86 -13.39
C TYR A 221 -7.09 -0.88 -12.35
N LYS A 222 -5.83 -0.51 -12.49
CA LYS A 222 -5.18 0.55 -11.72
C LYS A 222 -4.53 1.55 -12.66
N LEU A 223 -4.72 2.83 -12.40
CA LEU A 223 -4.11 3.93 -13.15
C LEU A 223 -3.50 4.91 -12.16
N ILE A 224 -2.22 5.20 -12.31
CA ILE A 224 -1.44 6.06 -11.40
C ILE A 224 -0.86 7.23 -12.20
N PHE A 225 -1.07 8.46 -11.73
CA PHE A 225 -0.44 9.65 -12.26
C PHE A 225 0.61 10.18 -11.30
N TYR A 226 1.86 10.12 -11.70
CA TYR A 226 2.98 10.71 -10.98
C TYR A 226 3.13 12.16 -11.40
N TYR A 227 2.61 13.08 -10.57
CA TYR A 227 2.71 14.52 -10.82
C TYR A 227 4.03 15.09 -10.30
N ALA A 228 4.66 14.46 -9.32
CA ALA A 228 6.01 14.74 -8.83
C ALA A 228 6.28 16.21 -8.44
N GLN A 229 5.32 16.85 -7.80
CA GLN A 229 5.45 18.20 -7.25
C GLN A 229 5.45 18.18 -5.73
N ASN A 230 6.21 19.10 -5.12
CA ASN A 230 6.31 19.20 -3.67
C ASN A 230 5.07 19.84 -3.03
N LEU A 231 4.39 20.71 -3.74
CA LEU A 231 3.26 21.51 -3.26
C LEU A 231 3.58 22.11 -1.86
N ASP A 232 2.70 21.91 -0.85
CA ASP A 232 2.92 22.42 0.51
C ASP A 232 3.85 21.52 1.37
N MET A 233 4.45 20.46 0.81
CA MET A 233 5.29 19.54 1.58
C MET A 233 6.71 20.09 1.73
N THR A 234 7.18 20.27 2.97
CA THR A 234 8.45 20.94 3.27
C THR A 234 9.66 20.01 3.35
N ASP A 235 9.49 18.74 3.68
CA ASP A 235 10.59 17.78 3.88
C ASP A 235 10.94 16.98 2.61
N THR A 236 10.77 17.59 1.47
CA THR A 236 10.98 17.00 0.16
C THR A 236 12.17 17.65 -0.52
N GLY A 237 13.04 16.86 -1.14
CA GLY A 237 14.10 17.41 -1.97
C GLY A 237 13.55 17.95 -3.29
N ASN A 238 14.29 18.86 -3.93
CA ASN A 238 14.02 19.28 -5.30
C ASN A 238 14.53 18.17 -6.24
N PHE A 239 13.60 17.39 -6.77
CA PHE A 239 13.90 16.31 -7.72
C PHE A 239 13.18 16.63 -9.04
N GLU A 240 13.95 16.66 -10.11
CA GLU A 240 13.36 16.73 -11.45
C GLU A 240 12.80 15.36 -11.82
N PHE A 241 11.51 15.33 -12.06
CA PHE A 241 10.80 14.16 -12.53
C PHE A 241 9.76 14.61 -13.57
N THR A 242 9.79 13.99 -14.74
CA THR A 242 8.77 14.28 -15.75
C THR A 242 7.47 13.57 -15.38
N PRO A 243 6.34 14.30 -15.25
CA PRO A 243 5.05 13.68 -14.97
C PRO A 243 4.75 12.52 -15.93
N SER A 244 4.29 11.41 -15.38
CA SER A 244 4.15 10.16 -16.12
C SER A 244 3.02 9.30 -15.58
N TRP A 245 2.71 8.23 -16.30
CA TRP A 245 1.61 7.33 -16.00
C TRP A 245 2.06 5.89 -15.88
N ASP A 246 1.51 5.17 -14.91
CA ASP A 246 1.52 3.72 -14.88
C ASP A 246 0.08 3.19 -14.95
N PHE A 247 -0.10 2.10 -15.70
CA PHE A 247 -1.38 1.41 -15.82
C PHE A 247 -1.16 -0.11 -15.70
N TYR A 248 -2.03 -0.76 -14.93
CA TYR A 248 -1.98 -2.19 -14.68
C TYR A 248 -3.34 -2.85 -14.87
N ASP A 249 -3.38 -4.00 -15.54
CA ASP A 249 -4.54 -4.90 -15.61
C ASP A 249 -4.37 -6.01 -14.56
N LEU A 250 -4.88 -5.79 -13.36
CA LEU A 250 -4.72 -6.67 -12.19
C LEU A 250 -5.27 -8.09 -12.40
N GLN A 251 -6.12 -8.32 -13.40
CA GLN A 251 -6.58 -9.65 -13.78
C GLN A 251 -5.52 -10.42 -14.55
N ASN A 252 -4.77 -9.76 -15.42
CA ASN A 252 -3.75 -10.37 -16.29
C ASN A 252 -2.33 -10.22 -15.71
N ASP A 253 -2.13 -9.20 -14.88
CA ASP A 253 -0.86 -8.89 -14.21
C ASP A 253 -1.16 -8.53 -12.73
N PRO A 254 -1.52 -9.53 -11.90
CA PRO A 254 -1.89 -9.30 -10.50
C PRO A 254 -0.73 -8.80 -9.63
N HIS A 255 0.50 -8.94 -10.09
CA HIS A 255 1.71 -8.48 -9.42
C HIS A 255 2.28 -7.19 -10.01
N GLU A 256 1.53 -6.51 -10.89
CA GLU A 256 1.88 -5.20 -11.45
C GLU A 256 3.31 -5.14 -12.03
N ASN A 257 3.71 -6.23 -12.70
CA ASN A 257 5.07 -6.41 -13.22
C ASN A 257 5.34 -5.60 -14.50
N HIS A 258 4.29 -5.17 -15.23
CA HIS A 258 4.44 -4.49 -16.51
C HIS A 258 3.55 -3.28 -16.62
N ASN A 259 4.14 -2.10 -16.73
CA ASN A 259 3.39 -0.89 -17.02
C ASN A 259 2.84 -0.95 -18.46
N ALA A 260 1.53 -1.16 -18.57
CA ALA A 260 0.82 -1.27 -19.84
C ALA A 260 0.20 0.05 -20.33
N TYR A 261 0.62 1.21 -19.79
CA TYR A 261 0.03 2.51 -20.15
C TYR A 261 0.10 2.81 -21.65
N ASN A 262 1.18 2.41 -22.31
CA ASN A 262 1.40 2.65 -23.73
C ASN A 262 0.89 1.52 -24.65
N ASP A 263 0.26 0.47 -24.12
CA ASP A 263 -0.34 -0.59 -24.95
C ASP A 263 -1.65 -0.09 -25.56
N PRO A 264 -1.75 0.00 -26.91
CA PRO A 264 -2.94 0.55 -27.58
C PRO A 264 -4.24 -0.16 -27.24
N LYS A 265 -4.20 -1.44 -26.87
CA LYS A 265 -5.42 -2.19 -26.49
C LYS A 265 -6.11 -1.62 -25.25
N TYR A 266 -5.38 -0.94 -24.38
CA TYR A 266 -5.92 -0.32 -23.17
C TYR A 266 -6.28 1.16 -23.33
N ALA A 267 -5.99 1.80 -24.45
CA ALA A 267 -6.27 3.23 -24.64
C ALA A 267 -7.72 3.64 -24.32
N PRO A 268 -8.78 2.88 -24.71
CA PRO A 268 -10.15 3.24 -24.36
C PRO A 268 -10.41 3.20 -22.85
N VAL A 269 -9.95 2.16 -22.15
CA VAL A 269 -10.15 2.03 -20.71
C VAL A 269 -9.32 3.06 -19.91
N ILE A 270 -8.10 3.35 -20.34
CA ILE A 270 -7.27 4.40 -19.75
C ILE A 270 -7.96 5.76 -19.86
N LYS A 271 -8.50 6.09 -21.04
CA LYS A 271 -9.25 7.33 -21.27
C LYS A 271 -10.49 7.44 -20.36
N GLN A 272 -11.20 6.34 -20.15
CA GLN A 272 -12.32 6.28 -19.20
C GLN A 272 -11.84 6.48 -17.76
N MET A 273 -10.81 5.76 -17.33
CA MET A 273 -10.28 5.85 -15.96
C MET A 273 -9.73 7.23 -15.63
N LYS A 274 -9.11 7.92 -16.60
CA LYS A 274 -8.71 9.34 -16.42
C LYS A 274 -9.90 10.22 -16.07
N LYS A 275 -11.04 10.06 -16.74
CA LYS A 275 -12.27 10.83 -16.44
C LYS A 275 -12.83 10.46 -15.07
N GLN A 276 -12.88 9.19 -14.74
CA GLN A 276 -13.35 8.70 -13.43
C GLN A 276 -12.46 9.23 -12.30
N LEU A 277 -11.15 9.21 -12.48
CA LEU A 277 -10.20 9.75 -11.51
C LEU A 277 -10.43 11.25 -11.22
N LEU A 278 -10.67 12.06 -12.25
CA LEU A 278 -11.03 13.47 -12.06
C LEU A 278 -12.35 13.64 -11.30
N ASN A 279 -13.34 12.79 -11.55
CA ASN A 279 -14.61 12.81 -10.83
C ASN A 279 -14.42 12.45 -9.35
N LEU A 280 -13.72 11.35 -9.06
CA LEU A 280 -13.40 10.94 -7.68
C LEU A 280 -12.65 12.05 -6.93
N ARG A 281 -11.69 12.73 -7.57
CA ARG A 281 -10.99 13.87 -6.97
C ARG A 281 -11.94 15.00 -6.58
N LYS A 282 -12.93 15.31 -7.43
CA LYS A 282 -13.96 16.30 -7.13
C LYS A 282 -14.87 15.87 -5.98
N GLU A 283 -15.28 14.60 -5.98
CA GLU A 283 -16.15 14.02 -4.94
C GLU A 283 -15.50 14.08 -3.55
N VAL A 284 -14.18 13.83 -3.46
CA VAL A 284 -13.44 13.90 -2.20
C VAL A 284 -12.89 15.31 -1.88
N GLY A 285 -13.12 16.29 -2.75
CA GLY A 285 -12.66 17.66 -2.55
C GLY A 285 -11.15 17.87 -2.74
N ASP A 286 -10.48 17.01 -3.53
CA ASP A 286 -9.04 17.07 -3.79
C ASP A 286 -8.73 17.53 -5.22
N THR A 287 -9.05 18.78 -5.54
CA THR A 287 -9.00 19.34 -6.89
C THR A 287 -7.72 20.15 -7.21
N ASP A 288 -6.88 20.41 -6.21
CA ASP A 288 -5.65 21.21 -6.31
C ASP A 288 -5.85 22.66 -6.81
N GLU A 289 -7.03 23.24 -6.65
CA GLU A 289 -7.35 24.58 -7.12
C GLU A 289 -6.45 25.68 -6.52
N LYS A 290 -5.93 25.44 -5.31
CA LYS A 290 -5.00 26.34 -4.63
C LYS A 290 -3.56 26.28 -5.16
N TYR A 291 -3.26 25.37 -6.11
CA TYR A 291 -1.92 25.21 -6.67
C TYR A 291 -1.93 25.48 -8.20
N PRO A 292 -1.65 26.72 -8.64
CA PRO A 292 -1.65 27.06 -10.07
C PRO A 292 -0.71 26.18 -10.90
N GLU A 293 0.46 25.85 -10.35
CA GLU A 293 1.44 24.95 -11.00
C GLU A 293 0.90 23.55 -11.26
N MET A 294 0.01 23.06 -10.40
CA MET A 294 -0.67 21.77 -10.63
C MET A 294 -1.68 21.87 -11.76
N GLN A 295 -2.39 22.99 -11.90
CA GLN A 295 -3.34 23.17 -13.00
C GLN A 295 -2.62 23.19 -14.35
N GLU A 296 -1.50 23.89 -14.46
CA GLU A 296 -0.66 23.91 -15.67
C GLU A 296 -0.11 22.51 -16.00
N LEU A 297 0.35 21.78 -14.97
CA LEU A 297 0.86 20.42 -15.12
C LEU A 297 -0.23 19.45 -15.60
N LEU A 298 -1.42 19.54 -15.02
CA LEU A 298 -2.56 18.70 -15.43
C LEU A 298 -2.96 19.00 -16.88
N GLU A 299 -3.00 20.27 -17.29
CA GLU A 299 -3.29 20.61 -18.69
C GLU A 299 -2.24 20.05 -19.65
N LYS A 300 -0.98 20.11 -19.29
CA LYS A 300 0.14 19.68 -20.14
C LYS A 300 0.31 18.17 -20.23
N TYR A 301 0.14 17.45 -19.14
CA TYR A 301 0.51 16.02 -19.04
C TYR A 301 -0.69 15.09 -18.81
N TYR A 302 -1.68 15.52 -18.05
CA TYR A 302 -2.86 14.70 -17.76
C TYR A 302 -3.83 14.70 -18.94
N ASN A 303 -4.14 15.88 -19.47
CA ASN A 303 -5.15 16.06 -20.53
C ASN A 303 -4.65 15.76 -21.94
N LYS A 304 -3.35 15.54 -22.12
CA LYS A 304 -2.72 15.39 -23.44
C LYS A 304 -3.42 14.36 -24.34
N ASP A 305 -3.83 13.22 -23.77
CA ASP A 305 -4.45 12.10 -24.52
C ASP A 305 -5.98 12.04 -24.33
N MET A 306 -6.58 13.05 -23.73
CA MET A 306 -8.03 13.10 -23.53
C MET A 306 -8.78 13.89 -24.62
N ARG A 307 -8.04 14.66 -25.44
CA ARG A 307 -8.56 15.49 -26.54
C ARG A 307 -8.86 14.65 -27.81
#